data_120c247d4a631b17cadba9d6a06d4eed
#
_entry.id   120c247d4a631b17cadba9d6a06d4eed
#
_cell.length_a   1.000
_cell.length_b   1.000
_cell.length_c   1.000
_cell.angle_alpha   90.00
_cell.angle_beta   90.00
_cell.angle_gamma   90.00
#
_symmetry.space_group_name_H-M   'P 1'
#
loop_
_entity.id
_entity.type
_entity.pdbx_description
1 polymer ?
#
loop_
_entity_poly.entity_id
_entity_poly.type
_entity_poly.pdbx_seq_one_letter_code
_entity_poly.pdbx_strand_id
1 'polypeptide(L)'
;MYAVQTILNKIQTSKSIDFGELFNESLGVFKKVWVQGLLLQLFSSLMMLPFLVSIYLPYFNVALDDNLGQKIMDSTDLNNILLEDFGTSMIWVYLLIFMVSIVSSMLYLGFYRIVKELDHGNPFLISDFFYFFRSSMLGKSIRLLLVYTGISVLAALLCLIPLIYAIVPLMFMLPVFAYNSLLSI
;
A
#
# COMPACT_ATOMS: atom_id res chain seq x y z
N MET A 1 -14.84 30.95 -11.49
CA MET A 1 -15.00 30.91 -12.96
C MET A 1 -13.65 30.89 -13.70
N TYR A 2 -12.67 31.72 -13.35
CA TYR A 2 -11.32 31.76 -13.97
C TYR A 2 -10.55 30.43 -13.98
N ALA A 3 -10.58 29.67 -12.88
CA ALA A 3 -9.87 28.41 -12.76
C ALA A 3 -10.38 27.32 -13.73
N VAL A 4 -11.70 27.27 -13.98
CA VAL A 4 -12.29 26.28 -14.89
C VAL A 4 -11.93 26.60 -16.35
N GLN A 5 -11.94 27.87 -16.74
CA GLN A 5 -11.54 28.29 -18.10
C GLN A 5 -10.07 28.02 -18.36
N THR A 6 -9.21 28.23 -17.36
CA THR A 6 -7.77 27.92 -17.48
C THR A 6 -7.54 26.42 -17.67
N ILE A 7 -8.29 25.58 -16.98
CA ILE A 7 -8.21 24.12 -17.13
C ILE A 7 -8.72 23.69 -18.52
N LEU A 8 -9.86 24.24 -18.96
CA LEU A 8 -10.42 23.93 -20.28
C LEU A 8 -9.47 24.34 -21.41
N ASN A 9 -8.84 25.52 -21.31
CA ASN A 9 -7.86 25.95 -22.28
C ASN A 9 -6.63 25.01 -22.29
N LYS A 10 -6.14 24.58 -21.13
CA LYS A 10 -5.04 23.60 -21.04
C LYS A 10 -5.40 22.26 -21.68
N ILE A 11 -6.65 21.80 -21.51
CA ILE A 11 -7.13 20.56 -22.14
C ILE A 11 -7.22 20.73 -23.66
N GLN A 12 -7.72 21.85 -24.15
CA GLN A 12 -7.85 22.11 -25.60
C GLN A 12 -6.50 22.34 -26.30
N THR A 13 -5.50 22.87 -25.58
CA THR A 13 -4.15 23.08 -26.10
C THR A 13 -3.20 21.90 -25.82
N SER A 14 -3.70 20.86 -25.11
CA SER A 14 -2.88 19.68 -24.86
C SER A 14 -2.59 18.94 -26.16
N LYS A 15 -1.30 18.66 -26.39
CA LYS A 15 -0.82 17.82 -27.49
C LYS A 15 -1.45 16.42 -27.37
N SER A 16 -1.82 15.82 -28.49
CA SER A 16 -2.23 14.40 -28.50
C SER A 16 -1.10 13.57 -27.90
N ILE A 17 -1.44 12.75 -26.91
CA ILE A 17 -0.47 11.88 -26.25
C ILE A 17 -0.06 10.80 -27.25
N ASP A 18 1.20 10.80 -27.66
CA ASP A 18 1.80 9.69 -28.38
C ASP A 18 2.30 8.65 -27.39
N PHE A 19 1.88 7.38 -27.59
CA PHE A 19 2.27 6.29 -26.70
C PHE A 19 3.79 6.10 -26.65
N GLY A 20 4.50 6.27 -27.78
CA GLY A 20 5.95 6.14 -27.85
C GLY A 20 6.67 7.22 -27.04
N GLU A 21 6.19 8.46 -27.11
CA GLU A 21 6.72 9.60 -26.33
C GLU A 21 6.52 9.35 -24.83
N LEU A 22 5.28 8.99 -24.43
CA LEU A 22 4.94 8.70 -23.04
C LEU A 22 5.75 7.52 -22.47
N PHE A 23 5.94 6.47 -23.27
CA PHE A 23 6.72 5.30 -22.84
C PHE A 23 8.20 5.66 -22.63
N ASN A 24 8.79 6.44 -23.53
CA ASN A 24 10.17 6.87 -23.40
C ASN A 24 10.37 7.80 -22.18
N GLU A 25 9.45 8.73 -21.93
CA GLU A 25 9.47 9.57 -20.74
C GLU A 25 9.38 8.72 -19.46
N SER A 26 8.45 7.75 -19.42
CA SER A 26 8.30 6.83 -18.29
C SER A 26 9.55 6.01 -18.04
N LEU A 27 10.21 5.51 -19.10
CA LEU A 27 11.51 4.83 -18.99
C LEU A 27 12.61 5.77 -18.48
N GLY A 28 12.58 7.03 -18.88
CA GLY A 28 13.51 8.07 -18.40
C GLY A 28 13.38 8.27 -16.88
N VAL A 29 12.15 8.40 -16.38
CA VAL A 29 11.86 8.49 -14.93
C VAL A 29 12.25 7.20 -14.22
N PHE A 30 11.86 6.04 -14.77
CA PHE A 30 12.18 4.72 -14.19
C PHE A 30 13.69 4.55 -13.98
N LYS A 31 14.52 4.91 -14.97
CA LYS A 31 15.99 4.83 -14.85
C LYS A 31 16.55 5.68 -13.72
N LYS A 32 15.88 6.76 -13.35
CA LYS A 32 16.30 7.63 -12.23
C LYS A 32 15.90 7.08 -10.87
N VAL A 33 14.79 6.34 -10.78
CA VAL A 33 14.16 5.96 -9.49
C VAL A 33 14.16 4.46 -9.19
N TRP A 34 14.64 3.61 -10.09
CA TRP A 34 14.56 2.15 -9.94
C TRP A 34 15.25 1.63 -8.68
N VAL A 35 16.41 2.22 -8.30
CA VAL A 35 17.14 1.83 -7.09
C VAL A 35 16.32 2.14 -5.84
N GLN A 36 15.69 3.31 -5.79
CA GLN A 36 14.84 3.73 -4.68
C GLN A 36 13.58 2.86 -4.57
N GLY A 37 12.99 2.51 -5.72
CA GLY A 37 11.88 1.57 -5.80
C GLY A 37 12.25 0.17 -5.31
N LEU A 38 13.43 -0.31 -5.68
CA LEU A 38 13.95 -1.60 -5.21
C LEU A 38 14.21 -1.60 -3.71
N LEU A 39 14.80 -0.53 -3.17
CA LEU A 39 15.00 -0.37 -1.73
C LEU A 39 13.67 -0.33 -0.98
N LEU A 40 12.68 0.38 -1.49
CA LEU A 40 11.33 0.40 -0.92
C LEU A 40 10.72 -1.01 -0.90
N GLN A 41 10.83 -1.75 -2.01
CA GLN A 41 10.30 -3.09 -2.13
C GLN A 41 10.99 -4.07 -1.16
N LEU A 42 12.32 -4.01 -1.05
CA LEU A 42 13.09 -4.82 -0.10
C LEU A 42 12.67 -4.50 1.35
N PHE A 43 12.56 -3.23 1.69
CA PHE A 43 12.16 -2.82 3.04
C PHE A 43 10.73 -3.25 3.37
N SER A 44 9.79 -3.10 2.43
CA SER A 44 8.41 -3.57 2.58
C SER A 44 8.33 -5.09 2.72
N SER A 45 9.15 -5.83 1.95
CA SER A 45 9.24 -7.30 2.07
C SER A 45 9.80 -7.73 3.41
N LEU A 46 10.82 -7.03 3.91
CA LEU A 46 11.40 -7.31 5.24
C LEU A 46 10.39 -7.07 6.36
N MET A 47 9.55 -6.04 6.24
CA MET A 47 8.46 -5.79 7.17
C MET A 47 7.40 -6.89 7.17
N MET A 48 7.25 -7.64 6.06
CA MET A 48 6.32 -8.77 5.97
C MET A 48 6.86 -10.05 6.60
N LEU A 49 8.17 -10.19 6.83
CA LEU A 49 8.77 -11.42 7.40
C LEU A 49 8.16 -11.83 8.75
N PRO A 50 7.98 -10.93 9.76
CA PRO A 50 7.39 -11.33 11.04
C PRO A 50 5.97 -11.89 10.89
N PHE A 51 5.23 -11.48 9.86
CA PHE A 51 3.90 -12.05 9.58
C PHE A 51 3.98 -13.45 9.02
N LEU A 52 4.85 -13.67 8.05
CA LEU A 52 5.08 -15.00 7.50
C LEU A 52 5.46 -15.95 8.64
N VAL A 53 6.38 -15.54 9.50
CA VAL A 53 6.76 -16.32 10.68
C VAL A 53 5.57 -16.56 11.61
N SER A 54 4.78 -15.53 11.93
CA SER A 54 3.62 -15.67 12.84
C SER A 54 2.53 -16.58 12.28
N ILE A 55 2.34 -16.60 10.96
CA ILE A 55 1.36 -17.46 10.30
C ILE A 55 1.88 -18.90 10.21
N TYR A 56 3.14 -19.08 9.80
CA TYR A 56 3.68 -20.41 9.52
C TYR A 56 4.22 -21.13 10.76
N LEU A 57 4.65 -20.41 11.80
CA LEU A 57 5.20 -21.01 13.01
C LEU A 57 4.25 -21.98 13.72
N PRO A 58 2.94 -21.68 13.89
CA PRO A 58 2.00 -22.64 14.46
C PRO A 58 1.89 -23.93 13.64
N TYR A 59 1.83 -23.81 12.31
CA TYR A 59 1.78 -24.97 11.42
C TYR A 59 3.06 -25.81 11.48
N PHE A 60 4.20 -25.17 11.61
CA PHE A 60 5.48 -25.83 11.76
C PHE A 60 5.59 -26.58 13.08
N ASN A 61 5.12 -26.00 14.18
CA ASN A 61 5.06 -26.64 15.49
C ASN A 61 4.14 -27.85 15.47
N VAL A 62 2.97 -27.74 14.83
CA VAL A 62 2.03 -28.86 14.66
C VAL A 62 2.66 -29.97 13.82
N ALA A 63 3.38 -29.63 12.75
CA ALA A 63 4.05 -30.64 11.90
C ALA A 63 5.22 -31.37 12.59
N LEU A 64 5.82 -30.77 13.61
CA LEU A 64 6.91 -31.37 14.41
C LEU A 64 6.40 -32.13 15.68
N ASP A 65 5.10 -32.07 15.96
CA ASP A 65 4.53 -32.78 17.12
C ASP A 65 4.38 -34.28 16.81
N ASP A 66 5.24 -35.11 17.42
CA ASP A 66 5.23 -36.56 17.27
C ASP A 66 3.91 -37.20 17.69
N ASN A 67 3.08 -36.51 18.50
CA ASN A 67 1.79 -36.98 18.98
C ASN A 67 0.61 -36.50 18.10
N LEU A 68 0.91 -35.85 16.96
CA LEU A 68 -0.11 -35.30 16.06
C LEU A 68 -1.13 -36.34 15.61
N GLY A 69 -0.68 -37.57 15.33
CA GLY A 69 -1.55 -38.66 14.91
C GLY A 69 -2.60 -39.05 15.98
N GLN A 70 -2.25 -38.98 17.27
CA GLN A 70 -3.16 -39.22 18.37
C GLN A 70 -4.14 -38.04 18.57
N LYS A 71 -3.68 -36.81 18.48
CA LYS A 71 -4.54 -35.62 18.61
C LYS A 71 -5.55 -35.49 17.46
N ILE A 72 -5.18 -35.91 16.25
CA ILE A 72 -6.09 -35.89 15.08
C ILE A 72 -7.19 -36.95 15.23
N MET A 73 -6.93 -38.07 15.90
CA MET A 73 -7.93 -39.11 16.16
C MET A 73 -8.98 -38.67 17.19
N ASP A 74 -8.67 -37.75 18.08
CA ASP A 74 -9.63 -37.21 19.06
C ASP A 74 -10.29 -35.95 18.45
N SER A 75 -11.39 -36.21 17.70
CA SER A 75 -12.08 -35.16 16.90
C SER A 75 -12.64 -33.98 17.73
N THR A 76 -12.72 -34.14 19.04
CA THR A 76 -13.13 -33.08 19.98
C THR A 76 -12.02 -32.06 20.21
N ASP A 77 -10.75 -32.50 20.24
CA ASP A 77 -9.62 -31.63 20.46
C ASP A 77 -9.28 -30.78 19.20
N LEU A 78 -9.51 -31.32 18.01
CA LEU A 78 -9.28 -30.60 16.75
C LEU A 78 -10.17 -29.34 16.61
N ASN A 79 -11.45 -29.44 16.99
CA ASN A 79 -12.35 -28.29 16.96
C ASN A 79 -11.97 -27.25 18.00
N ASN A 80 -11.49 -27.62 19.16
CA ASN A 80 -11.04 -26.69 20.20
C ASN A 80 -9.72 -26.01 19.80
N ILE A 81 -8.74 -26.75 19.26
CA ILE A 81 -7.46 -26.21 18.79
C ILE A 81 -7.67 -25.26 17.59
N LEU A 82 -8.57 -25.62 16.66
CA LEU A 82 -8.80 -24.80 15.47
C LEU A 82 -9.68 -23.57 15.75
N LEU A 83 -10.62 -23.62 16.67
CA LEU A 83 -11.56 -22.53 16.91
C LEU A 83 -11.12 -21.58 18.02
N GLU A 84 -10.50 -22.05 19.07
CA GLU A 84 -10.18 -21.25 20.25
C GLU A 84 -8.78 -20.62 20.15
N ASP A 85 -7.75 -21.39 19.82
CA ASP A 85 -6.38 -20.85 19.64
C ASP A 85 -6.20 -20.12 18.31
N PHE A 86 -6.84 -20.62 17.24
CA PHE A 86 -6.72 -20.01 15.92
C PHE A 86 -7.51 -18.70 15.81
N GLY A 87 -8.70 -18.62 16.42
CA GLY A 87 -9.55 -17.44 16.36
C GLY A 87 -8.94 -16.24 17.08
N THR A 88 -8.43 -16.41 18.28
CA THR A 88 -7.78 -15.34 19.06
C THR A 88 -6.44 -14.93 18.47
N SER A 89 -5.64 -15.88 18.00
CA SER A 89 -4.38 -15.61 17.31
C SER A 89 -4.58 -14.85 16.01
N MET A 90 -5.63 -15.14 15.25
CA MET A 90 -5.96 -14.45 14.00
C MET A 90 -6.30 -12.98 14.19
N ILE A 91 -6.98 -12.59 15.27
CA ILE A 91 -7.29 -11.18 15.54
C ILE A 91 -6.00 -10.36 15.67
N TRP A 92 -5.01 -10.85 16.41
CA TRP A 92 -3.72 -10.19 16.56
C TRP A 92 -2.95 -10.11 15.24
N VAL A 93 -3.01 -11.18 14.43
CA VAL A 93 -2.40 -11.19 13.09
C VAL A 93 -3.05 -10.15 12.19
N TYR A 94 -4.38 -10.03 12.16
CA TYR A 94 -5.07 -9.00 11.37
C TYR A 94 -4.75 -7.58 11.85
N LEU A 95 -4.67 -7.33 13.15
CA LEU A 95 -4.26 -6.04 13.70
C LEU A 95 -2.84 -5.67 13.28
N LEU A 96 -1.93 -6.63 13.35
CA LEU A 96 -0.56 -6.44 12.90
C LEU A 96 -0.51 -6.16 11.39
N ILE A 97 -1.18 -6.95 10.55
CA ILE A 97 -1.27 -6.72 9.09
C ILE A 97 -1.79 -5.31 8.82
N PHE A 98 -2.82 -4.88 9.51
CA PHE A 98 -3.38 -3.54 9.37
C PHE A 98 -2.35 -2.46 9.70
N MET A 99 -1.62 -2.59 10.80
CA MET A 99 -0.58 -1.65 11.19
C MET A 99 0.55 -1.56 10.17
N VAL A 100 1.05 -2.71 9.69
CA VAL A 100 2.11 -2.72 8.66
C VAL A 100 1.61 -2.20 7.32
N SER A 101 0.36 -2.44 6.97
CA SER A 101 -0.26 -1.87 5.78
C SER A 101 -0.26 -0.33 5.81
N ILE A 102 -0.57 0.27 6.96
CA ILE A 102 -0.49 1.74 7.14
C ILE A 102 0.95 2.22 6.95
N VAL A 103 1.90 1.60 7.64
CA VAL A 103 3.32 1.99 7.57
C VAL A 103 3.85 1.86 6.13
N SER A 104 3.58 0.73 5.48
CA SER A 104 3.96 0.52 4.08
C SER A 104 3.36 1.56 3.15
N SER A 105 2.08 1.90 3.31
CA SER A 105 1.41 2.91 2.50
C SER A 105 2.04 4.30 2.68
N MET A 106 2.47 4.66 3.89
CA MET A 106 3.20 5.90 4.14
C MET A 106 4.57 5.93 3.47
N LEU A 107 5.28 4.79 3.43
CA LEU A 107 6.54 4.67 2.69
C LEU A 107 6.33 4.81 1.18
N TYR A 108 5.25 4.24 0.62
CA TYR A 108 4.88 4.45 -0.78
C TYR A 108 4.59 5.93 -1.08
N LEU A 109 3.91 6.65 -0.20
CA LEU A 109 3.71 8.09 -0.32
C LEU A 109 5.06 8.84 -0.35
N GLY A 110 6.00 8.47 0.53
CA GLY A 110 7.37 9.00 0.53
C GLY A 110 8.10 8.73 -0.77
N PHE A 111 7.98 7.53 -1.31
CA PHE A 111 8.54 7.17 -2.62
C PHE A 111 7.98 8.03 -3.76
N TYR A 112 6.65 8.23 -3.84
CA TYR A 112 6.06 9.11 -4.85
C TYR A 112 6.56 10.55 -4.75
N ARG A 113 6.84 11.03 -3.54
CA ARG A 113 7.48 12.33 -3.35
C ARG A 113 8.90 12.35 -3.92
N ILE A 114 9.71 11.31 -3.67
CA ILE A 114 11.05 11.19 -4.23
C ILE A 114 11.01 11.17 -5.76
N VAL A 115 10.07 10.41 -6.35
CA VAL A 115 9.85 10.40 -7.80
C VAL A 115 9.58 11.80 -8.32
N LYS A 116 8.71 12.57 -7.65
CA LYS A 116 8.42 13.96 -7.99
C LYS A 116 9.66 14.85 -7.97
N GLU A 117 10.45 14.81 -6.88
CA GLU A 117 11.65 15.65 -6.76
C GLU A 117 12.68 15.30 -7.84
N LEU A 118 12.91 14.03 -8.12
CA LEU A 118 13.82 13.57 -9.16
C LEU A 118 13.35 13.93 -10.58
N ASP A 119 12.05 13.93 -10.81
CA ASP A 119 11.48 14.36 -12.10
C ASP A 119 11.74 15.85 -12.35
N HIS A 120 11.67 16.67 -11.30
CA HIS A 120 11.99 18.10 -11.36
C HIS A 120 13.50 18.38 -11.32
N GLY A 121 14.35 17.36 -11.27
CA GLY A 121 15.82 17.52 -11.24
C GLY A 121 16.37 17.92 -9.87
N ASN A 122 15.56 17.84 -8.82
CA ASN A 122 15.98 18.16 -7.46
C ASN A 122 16.70 16.95 -6.82
N PRO A 123 17.73 17.18 -5.98
CA PRO A 123 18.32 16.11 -5.19
C PRO A 123 17.32 15.62 -4.15
N PHE A 124 17.28 14.30 -3.93
CA PHE A 124 16.48 13.70 -2.87
C PHE A 124 17.36 13.28 -1.70
N LEU A 125 16.75 13.20 -0.51
CA LEU A 125 17.36 12.66 0.70
C LEU A 125 16.62 11.37 1.11
N ILE A 126 17.35 10.44 1.74
CA ILE A 126 16.75 9.21 2.28
C ILE A 126 15.65 9.56 3.30
N SER A 127 15.79 10.68 4.00
CA SER A 127 14.76 11.19 4.92
C SER A 127 13.41 11.50 4.25
N ASP A 128 13.37 11.67 2.92
CA ASP A 128 12.13 11.96 2.20
C ASP A 128 11.17 10.76 2.17
N PHE A 129 11.68 9.53 2.30
CA PHE A 129 10.83 8.35 2.52
C PHE A 129 9.96 8.48 3.78
N PHE A 130 10.50 9.15 4.83
CA PHE A 130 9.82 9.32 6.11
C PHE A 130 9.08 10.66 6.23
N TYR A 131 8.97 11.42 5.14
CA TYR A 131 8.35 12.74 5.16
C TYR A 131 6.91 12.71 5.70
N PHE A 132 6.13 11.71 5.31
CA PHE A 132 4.72 11.58 5.71
C PHE A 132 4.54 11.05 7.14
N PHE A 133 5.59 10.58 7.79
CA PHE A 133 5.59 10.25 9.23
C PHE A 133 5.78 11.50 10.11
N ARG A 134 6.15 12.64 9.53
CA ARG A 134 6.29 13.88 10.27
C ARG A 134 4.92 14.33 10.79
N SER A 135 4.87 14.80 12.05
CA SER A 135 3.61 15.14 12.75
C SER A 135 2.68 16.08 11.99
N SER A 136 3.24 17.01 11.20
CA SER A 136 2.47 17.95 10.37
C SER A 136 1.72 17.27 9.20
N MET A 137 2.21 16.15 8.68
CA MET A 137 1.63 15.43 7.53
C MET A 137 0.94 14.13 7.94
N LEU A 138 1.28 13.60 9.11
CA LEU A 138 0.79 12.31 9.59
C LEU A 138 -0.73 12.25 9.65
N GLY A 139 -1.38 13.29 10.19
CA GLY A 139 -2.86 13.34 10.27
C GLY A 139 -3.52 13.36 8.90
N LYS A 140 -2.95 14.07 7.91
CA LYS A 140 -3.46 14.10 6.53
C LYS A 140 -3.27 12.74 5.86
N SER A 141 -2.12 12.11 6.05
CA SER A 141 -1.82 10.79 5.48
C SER A 141 -2.75 9.71 6.05
N ILE A 142 -2.96 9.69 7.37
CA ILE A 142 -3.89 8.75 8.01
C ILE A 142 -5.32 8.94 7.47
N ARG A 143 -5.79 10.19 7.39
CA ARG A 143 -7.13 10.47 6.83
C ARG A 143 -7.26 9.96 5.40
N LEU A 144 -6.25 10.22 4.55
CA LEU A 144 -6.21 9.69 3.19
C LEU A 144 -6.32 8.16 3.16
N LEU A 145 -5.51 7.47 3.99
CA LEU A 145 -5.47 6.02 4.05
C LEU A 145 -6.80 5.43 4.56
N LEU A 146 -7.44 6.10 5.53
CA LEU A 146 -8.78 5.69 6.00
C LEU A 146 -9.83 5.81 4.89
N VAL A 147 -9.83 6.92 4.14
CA VAL A 147 -10.73 7.11 2.99
C VAL A 147 -10.44 6.07 1.91
N TYR A 148 -9.17 5.86 1.57
CA TYR A 148 -8.74 4.84 0.61
C TYR A 148 -9.22 3.44 1.01
N THR A 149 -8.98 3.04 2.27
CA THR A 149 -9.39 1.73 2.79
C THR A 149 -10.92 1.63 2.83
N GLY A 150 -11.61 2.69 3.25
CA GLY A 150 -13.08 2.73 3.29
C GLY A 150 -13.70 2.52 1.90
N ILE A 151 -13.20 3.22 0.88
CA ILE A 151 -13.65 3.04 -0.51
C ILE A 151 -13.34 1.63 -1.00
N SER A 152 -12.16 1.10 -0.70
CA SER A 152 -11.75 -0.25 -1.10
C SER A 152 -12.66 -1.33 -0.50
N VAL A 153 -12.96 -1.21 0.80
CA VAL A 153 -13.87 -2.13 1.51
C VAL A 153 -15.29 -2.03 0.96
N LEU A 154 -15.82 -0.82 0.77
CA LEU A 154 -17.15 -0.63 0.19
C LEU A 154 -17.24 -1.20 -1.24
N ALA A 155 -16.22 -0.97 -2.06
CA ALA A 155 -16.16 -1.51 -3.42
C ALA A 155 -16.09 -3.05 -3.41
N ALA A 156 -15.37 -3.65 -2.46
CA ALA A 156 -15.30 -5.10 -2.29
C ALA A 156 -16.64 -5.70 -1.82
N LEU A 157 -17.35 -5.03 -0.90
CA LEU A 157 -18.65 -5.47 -0.39
C LEU A 157 -19.77 -5.39 -1.45
N LEU A 158 -19.69 -4.43 -2.37
CA LEU A 158 -20.67 -4.20 -3.45
C LEU A 158 -20.52 -5.18 -4.63
N CYS A 159 -19.76 -6.27 -4.48
CA CYS A 159 -19.34 -7.19 -5.53
C CYS A 159 -18.12 -6.71 -6.34
N LEU A 160 -17.46 -7.65 -7.00
CA LEU A 160 -16.22 -7.42 -7.77
C LEU A 160 -16.35 -6.39 -8.91
N ILE A 161 -17.56 -6.16 -9.43
CA ILE A 161 -17.78 -5.24 -10.56
C ILE A 161 -17.45 -3.78 -10.22
N PRO A 162 -17.97 -3.17 -9.12
CA PRO A 162 -17.56 -1.83 -8.70
C PRO A 162 -16.08 -1.74 -8.34
N LEU A 163 -15.48 -2.83 -7.86
CA LEU A 163 -14.05 -2.88 -7.53
C LEU A 163 -13.18 -2.62 -8.76
N ILE A 164 -13.54 -3.22 -9.92
CA ILE A 164 -12.81 -3.01 -11.18
C ILE A 164 -12.81 -1.53 -11.57
N TYR A 165 -13.93 -0.84 -11.42
CA TYR A 165 -14.02 0.60 -11.68
C TYR A 165 -13.27 1.44 -10.63
N ALA A 166 -13.28 1.01 -9.36
CA ALA A 166 -12.62 1.72 -8.27
C ALA A 166 -11.10 1.57 -8.29
N ILE A 167 -10.56 0.49 -8.86
CA ILE A 167 -9.10 0.24 -8.93
C ILE A 167 -8.37 1.43 -9.57
N VAL A 168 -8.86 1.93 -10.69
CA VAL A 168 -8.18 3.01 -11.42
C VAL A 168 -8.09 4.30 -10.59
N PRO A 169 -9.18 4.89 -10.07
CA PRO A 169 -9.08 6.08 -9.22
C PRO A 169 -8.32 5.84 -7.92
N LEU A 170 -8.44 4.66 -7.31
CA LEU A 170 -7.69 4.30 -6.10
C LEU A 170 -6.19 4.24 -6.36
N MET A 171 -5.76 3.69 -7.50
CA MET A 171 -4.37 3.59 -7.89
C MET A 171 -3.70 4.97 -8.05
N PHE A 172 -4.46 5.97 -8.52
CA PHE A 172 -3.96 7.34 -8.67
C PHE A 172 -4.07 8.17 -7.39
N MET A 173 -4.84 7.76 -6.39
CA MET A 173 -5.09 8.54 -5.19
C MET A 173 -3.81 8.83 -4.38
N LEU A 174 -2.94 7.83 -4.21
CA LEU A 174 -1.67 7.96 -3.49
C LEU A 174 -0.67 8.89 -4.21
N PRO A 175 -0.36 8.68 -5.52
CA PRO A 175 0.53 9.58 -6.23
C PRO A 175 0.00 11.02 -6.29
N VAL A 176 -1.30 11.23 -6.58
CA VAL A 176 -1.89 12.57 -6.62
C VAL A 176 -1.74 13.28 -5.27
N PHE A 177 -1.98 12.59 -4.16
CA PHE A 177 -1.77 13.17 -2.83
C PHE A 177 -0.31 13.51 -2.57
N ALA A 178 0.62 12.63 -2.92
CA ALA A 178 2.06 12.87 -2.72
C ALA A 178 2.56 14.07 -3.55
N TYR A 179 2.05 14.24 -4.77
CA TYR A 179 2.37 15.40 -5.63
C TYR A 179 1.74 16.69 -5.13
N ASN A 180 0.59 16.65 -4.48
CA ASN A 180 -0.18 17.80 -4.02
C ASN A 180 -0.35 17.82 -2.49
N SER A 181 0.70 17.48 -1.75
CA SER A 181 0.67 17.36 -0.29
C SER A 181 0.26 18.65 0.46
N LEU A 182 0.19 19.78 -0.23
CA LEU A 182 -0.30 21.06 0.30
C LEU A 182 -1.83 21.22 0.19
N LEU A 183 -2.51 20.34 -0.58
CA LEU A 183 -3.98 20.38 -0.67
C LEU A 183 -4.58 19.94 0.66
N SER A 184 -5.55 20.72 1.17
CA SER A 184 -6.40 20.30 2.29
C SER A 184 -7.40 19.26 1.77
N ILE A 185 -7.43 18.10 2.40
CA ILE A 185 -8.50 17.12 2.24
C ILE A 185 -9.63 17.49 3.19
#